data_70ef09aa51b11921433546f0d3b020c4
#
_entry.id   70ef09aa51b11921433546f0d3b020c4
#
_cell.length_a   1.000
_cell.length_b   1.000
_cell.length_c   1.000
_cell.angle_alpha   90.00
_cell.angle_beta   90.00
_cell.angle_gamma   90.00
#
_symmetry.space_group_name_H-M   'P 1'
#
loop_
_entity.id
_entity.type
_entity.pdbx_description
1 polymer ?
#
loop_
_entity_poly.entity_id
_entity_poly.type
_entity_poly.pdbx_seq_one_letter_code
_entity_poly.pdbx_strand_id
1 'polypeptide(L)'
;MKTLFRRAVSQWLPALSLLALSAPALASTLNQNVSWTIDRAGTTAKYRVVAYGDSIFAGYNGSISNAARYAAPTVDSEYLSARWNADIENIRRAKSGAVAQDVYQNKIVAERSYMQAASTRVVTFEMCGNDGLQARSSFKSQTGTCNYGVLDAAVNSCRTYVAAGMDYINLNAHPNTRLKVVSNLYYPGYNADNVQSSCRDASSGQTVNLRDRFLTAIAKMNFGMCDSARQKGFQCADSFAQYMGADYDSNGDGVIDSDALRYVSGESEASYLNRTTVTLRSTLRDANTKFVTSSSSYDYIQSDDTHPTYTGGTVSAGLWGGSTGNGAPRYTSFTGGKSPIWNRYGHDRMGWALSVYNPAGP
;
A
#
# COMPACT_ATOMS: atom_id res chain seq x y z
N MET A 1 60.89 55.82 -34.94
CA MET A 1 60.86 54.62 -34.06
C MET A 1 59.45 54.49 -33.51
N LYS A 2 58.76 53.41 -33.93
CA LYS A 2 57.36 53.17 -33.61
C LYS A 2 57.27 52.18 -32.45
N THR A 3 56.74 52.61 -31.31
CA THR A 3 56.51 51.75 -30.16
C THR A 3 55.06 51.24 -30.20
N LEU A 4 54.90 49.91 -30.31
CA LEU A 4 53.64 49.20 -30.35
C LEU A 4 53.17 48.95 -28.88
N PHE A 5 52.03 49.53 -28.52
CA PHE A 5 51.28 49.17 -27.33
C PHE A 5 50.44 47.92 -27.56
N ARG A 6 50.78 46.82 -26.88
CA ARG A 6 49.92 45.61 -26.82
C ARG A 6 48.92 45.80 -25.66
N ARG A 7 47.62 45.92 -25.97
CA ARG A 7 46.53 45.80 -25.00
C ARG A 7 46.28 44.29 -24.73
N ALA A 8 46.45 43.93 -23.46
CA ALA A 8 45.99 42.62 -22.98
C ALA A 8 44.49 42.71 -22.73
N VAL A 9 43.71 41.91 -23.46
CA VAL A 9 42.28 41.70 -23.22
C VAL A 9 42.17 40.56 -22.26
N SER A 10 41.81 40.84 -21.00
CA SER A 10 41.45 39.85 -20.02
C SER A 10 40.03 39.32 -20.32
N GLN A 11 39.95 38.07 -20.83
CA GLN A 11 38.69 37.37 -20.98
C GLN A 11 38.24 36.86 -19.61
N TRP A 12 37.16 37.45 -19.11
CA TRP A 12 36.42 36.89 -17.99
C TRP A 12 35.53 35.76 -18.50
N LEU A 13 35.89 34.50 -18.21
CA LEU A 13 35.03 33.39 -18.38
C LEU A 13 34.11 33.31 -17.15
N PRO A 14 32.79 33.34 -17.33
CA PRO A 14 31.90 33.05 -16.22
C PRO A 14 32.00 31.54 -15.87
N ALA A 15 32.35 31.27 -14.62
CA ALA A 15 32.29 29.92 -14.09
C ALA A 15 30.81 29.48 -14.08
N LEU A 16 30.44 28.63 -15.03
CA LEU A 16 29.19 27.87 -14.96
C LEU A 16 29.30 26.88 -13.80
N SER A 17 28.71 27.25 -12.68
CA SER A 17 28.44 26.31 -11.61
C SER A 17 27.42 25.28 -12.14
N LEU A 18 27.88 24.08 -12.52
CA LEU A 18 27.01 22.93 -12.69
C LEU A 18 26.41 22.60 -11.32
N LEU A 19 25.20 23.09 -11.08
CA LEU A 19 24.31 22.49 -10.09
C LEU A 19 24.06 21.06 -10.56
N ALA A 20 24.76 20.11 -9.97
CA ALA A 20 24.41 18.72 -10.04
C ALA A 20 23.05 18.57 -9.33
N LEU A 21 21.98 18.68 -10.10
CA LEU A 21 20.68 18.16 -9.70
C LEU A 21 20.89 16.66 -9.48
N SER A 22 21.03 16.27 -8.22
CA SER A 22 20.88 14.88 -7.83
C SER A 22 19.44 14.48 -8.19
N ALA A 23 19.27 13.91 -9.38
CA ALA A 23 18.04 13.23 -9.73
C ALA A 23 17.77 12.23 -8.61
N PRO A 24 16.55 12.21 -8.02
CA PRO A 24 16.19 11.12 -7.13
C PRO A 24 16.48 9.83 -7.90
N ALA A 25 17.24 8.94 -7.26
CA ALA A 25 17.48 7.62 -7.82
C ALA A 25 16.11 7.05 -8.18
N LEU A 26 15.82 6.93 -9.47
CA LEU A 26 14.67 6.22 -9.97
C LEU A 26 14.82 4.81 -9.44
N ALA A 27 14.12 4.50 -8.35
CA ALA A 27 14.00 3.13 -7.89
C ALA A 27 13.60 2.33 -9.12
N SER A 28 14.42 1.37 -9.53
CA SER A 28 14.14 0.59 -10.71
C SER A 28 12.81 -0.12 -10.48
N THR A 29 11.79 0.32 -11.22
CA THR A 29 10.43 -0.19 -11.10
C THR A 29 10.38 -1.56 -11.76
N LEU A 30 10.57 -2.60 -10.96
CA LEU A 30 10.62 -3.97 -11.46
C LEU A 30 9.30 -4.67 -11.29
N ASN A 31 8.87 -5.31 -12.37
CA ASN A 31 7.70 -6.18 -12.34
C ASN A 31 7.96 -7.37 -11.44
N GLN A 32 7.16 -7.52 -10.39
CA GLN A 32 7.17 -8.66 -9.48
C GLN A 32 5.86 -9.45 -9.61
N ASN A 33 5.56 -9.85 -10.83
CA ASN A 33 4.36 -10.62 -11.13
C ASN A 33 4.51 -12.06 -10.63
N VAL A 34 3.48 -12.57 -9.98
CA VAL A 34 3.44 -13.95 -9.48
C VAL A 34 2.05 -14.53 -9.68
N SER A 35 1.98 -15.81 -10.08
CA SER A 35 0.75 -16.60 -10.04
C SER A 35 0.92 -17.75 -9.05
N TRP A 36 0.00 -17.85 -8.11
CA TRP A 36 0.02 -18.85 -7.04
C TRP A 36 -1.36 -19.45 -6.83
N THR A 37 -1.46 -20.77 -6.91
CA THR A 37 -2.72 -21.47 -6.65
C THR A 37 -2.75 -21.98 -5.21
N ILE A 38 -3.84 -21.69 -4.52
CA ILE A 38 -4.20 -22.35 -3.27
C ILE A 38 -5.00 -23.58 -3.66
N ASP A 39 -4.33 -24.74 -3.62
CA ASP A 39 -4.95 -26.03 -3.96
C ASP A 39 -5.71 -26.56 -2.75
N ARG A 40 -6.94 -26.96 -2.96
CA ARG A 40 -7.78 -27.56 -1.93
C ARG A 40 -8.10 -29.00 -2.26
N ALA A 41 -7.77 -29.89 -1.32
CA ALA A 41 -8.02 -31.31 -1.51
C ALA A 41 -9.51 -31.62 -1.74
N GLY A 42 -9.80 -32.50 -2.69
CA GLY A 42 -11.15 -33.01 -2.95
C GLY A 42 -12.06 -32.08 -3.76
N THR A 43 -11.54 -31.03 -4.38
CA THR A 43 -12.31 -30.17 -5.28
C THR A 43 -11.71 -30.09 -6.67
N THR A 44 -12.55 -29.83 -7.67
CA THR A 44 -12.16 -29.50 -9.04
C THR A 44 -12.58 -28.07 -9.40
N ALA A 45 -13.32 -27.40 -8.52
CA ALA A 45 -13.77 -26.03 -8.74
C ALA A 45 -12.58 -25.07 -8.59
N LYS A 46 -12.33 -24.28 -9.63
CA LYS A 46 -11.22 -23.32 -9.68
C LYS A 46 -11.69 -21.93 -10.04
N TYR A 47 -11.36 -20.96 -9.18
CA TYR A 47 -11.67 -19.55 -9.38
C TYR A 47 -10.43 -18.70 -9.32
N ARG A 48 -10.54 -17.45 -9.76
CA ARG A 48 -9.41 -16.52 -9.84
C ARG A 48 -9.64 -15.27 -9.01
N VAL A 49 -8.60 -14.87 -8.30
CA VAL A 49 -8.41 -13.56 -7.70
C VAL A 49 -7.33 -12.84 -8.50
N VAL A 50 -7.60 -11.62 -8.94
CA VAL A 50 -6.63 -10.75 -9.61
C VAL A 50 -6.30 -9.60 -8.69
N ALA A 51 -5.02 -9.38 -8.43
CA ALA A 51 -4.52 -8.34 -7.57
C ALA A 51 -3.54 -7.45 -8.32
N TYR A 52 -3.85 -6.16 -8.43
CA TYR A 52 -2.98 -5.14 -9.00
C TYR A 52 -2.37 -4.28 -7.89
N GLY A 53 -1.10 -3.92 -8.00
CA GLY A 53 -0.51 -3.08 -6.97
C GLY A 53 0.96 -2.73 -7.19
N ASP A 54 1.52 -2.15 -6.14
CA ASP A 54 2.94 -1.83 -6.06
C ASP A 54 3.74 -2.92 -5.31
N SER A 55 4.79 -2.53 -4.60
CA SER A 55 5.63 -3.45 -3.83
C SER A 55 4.90 -4.17 -2.70
N ILE A 56 3.85 -3.57 -2.17
CA ILE A 56 3.06 -4.15 -1.07
C ILE A 56 2.32 -5.40 -1.57
N PHE A 57 1.56 -5.29 -2.65
CA PHE A 57 0.85 -6.45 -3.23
C PHE A 57 1.80 -7.41 -3.95
N ALA A 58 2.96 -6.95 -4.41
CA ALA A 58 4.02 -7.83 -4.86
C ALA A 58 4.52 -8.77 -3.76
N GLY A 59 4.51 -8.32 -2.51
CA GLY A 59 5.15 -9.00 -1.39
C GLY A 59 6.66 -8.78 -1.41
N TYR A 60 7.11 -7.53 -1.60
CA TYR A 60 8.52 -7.18 -1.57
C TYR A 60 9.16 -7.55 -0.22
N ASN A 61 10.38 -8.06 -0.28
CA ASN A 61 11.09 -8.63 0.87
C ASN A 61 12.58 -8.23 0.94
N GLY A 62 12.89 -7.03 0.46
CA GLY A 62 14.28 -6.57 0.33
C GLY A 62 14.96 -7.04 -0.96
N SER A 63 14.25 -7.82 -1.80
CA SER A 63 14.75 -8.32 -3.09
C SER A 63 13.73 -8.07 -4.19
N ILE A 64 14.24 -7.70 -5.36
CA ILE A 64 13.43 -7.56 -6.58
C ILE A 64 13.28 -8.90 -7.34
N SER A 65 14.16 -9.86 -7.04
CA SER A 65 14.15 -11.17 -7.67
C SER A 65 13.20 -12.16 -6.98
N ASN A 66 12.74 -11.81 -5.77
CA ASN A 66 11.87 -12.66 -4.99
C ASN A 66 10.68 -11.85 -4.44
N ALA A 67 9.60 -12.56 -4.15
CA ALA A 67 8.40 -11.99 -3.52
C ALA A 67 7.94 -12.90 -2.39
N ALA A 68 7.32 -12.34 -1.36
CA ALA A 68 6.67 -13.14 -0.32
C ALA A 68 5.64 -14.07 -0.98
N ARG A 69 5.72 -15.36 -0.65
CA ARG A 69 4.73 -16.34 -1.13
C ARG A 69 3.33 -15.93 -0.72
N TYR A 70 3.17 -15.62 0.55
CA TYR A 70 1.92 -15.17 1.15
C TYR A 70 1.92 -13.65 1.33
N ALA A 71 1.97 -12.92 0.21
CA ALA A 71 1.59 -11.51 0.22
C ALA A 71 0.08 -11.38 0.48
N ALA A 72 -0.38 -10.20 0.88
CA ALA A 72 -1.76 -9.97 1.29
C ALA A 72 -2.83 -10.54 0.32
N PRO A 73 -2.71 -10.40 -1.02
CA PRO A 73 -3.68 -11.00 -1.93
C PRO A 73 -3.68 -12.54 -1.91
N THR A 74 -2.53 -13.19 -1.63
CA THR A 74 -2.47 -14.64 -1.51
C THR A 74 -3.08 -15.10 -0.19
N VAL A 75 -2.88 -14.35 0.88
CA VAL A 75 -3.54 -14.62 2.18
C VAL A 75 -5.06 -14.51 2.05
N ASP A 76 -5.57 -13.46 1.39
CA ASP A 76 -6.99 -13.33 1.07
C ASP A 76 -7.51 -14.55 0.28
N SER A 77 -6.73 -15.02 -0.70
CA SER A 77 -7.07 -16.20 -1.49
C SER A 77 -7.15 -17.49 -0.65
N GLU A 78 -6.36 -17.61 0.43
CA GLU A 78 -6.49 -18.74 1.37
C GLU A 78 -7.82 -18.71 2.13
N TYR A 79 -8.23 -17.53 2.62
CA TYR A 79 -9.55 -17.36 3.25
C TYR A 79 -10.67 -17.69 2.28
N LEU A 80 -10.54 -17.23 1.04
CA LEU A 80 -11.52 -17.46 -0.01
C LEU A 80 -11.62 -18.96 -0.38
N SER A 81 -10.47 -19.64 -0.51
CA SER A 81 -10.39 -21.07 -0.76
C SER A 81 -11.09 -21.88 0.35
N ALA A 82 -10.85 -21.50 1.60
CA ALA A 82 -11.51 -22.12 2.74
C ALA A 82 -13.02 -21.90 2.72
N ARG A 83 -13.46 -20.68 2.42
CA ARG A 83 -14.88 -20.30 2.42
C ARG A 83 -15.68 -20.94 1.29
N TRP A 84 -15.08 -21.05 0.10
CA TRP A 84 -15.76 -21.59 -1.08
C TRP A 84 -15.53 -23.10 -1.29
N ASN A 85 -14.64 -23.69 -0.51
CA ASN A 85 -14.16 -25.06 -0.72
C ASN A 85 -13.71 -25.28 -2.17
N ALA A 86 -12.85 -24.40 -2.68
CA ALA A 86 -12.42 -24.36 -4.07
C ALA A 86 -10.93 -24.03 -4.19
N ASP A 87 -10.33 -24.41 -5.32
CA ASP A 87 -9.02 -23.94 -5.70
C ASP A 87 -9.09 -22.46 -6.06
N ILE A 88 -8.16 -21.68 -5.53
CA ILE A 88 -8.07 -20.24 -5.84
C ILE A 88 -6.73 -19.94 -6.50
N GLU A 89 -6.79 -19.54 -7.76
CA GLU A 89 -5.64 -18.99 -8.48
C GLU A 89 -5.51 -17.50 -8.16
N ASN A 90 -4.50 -17.14 -7.40
CA ASN A 90 -4.16 -15.75 -7.12
C ASN A 90 -3.16 -15.23 -8.16
N ILE A 91 -3.57 -14.25 -8.95
CA ILE A 91 -2.76 -13.58 -9.96
C ILE A 91 -2.34 -12.21 -9.43
N ARG A 92 -1.09 -12.10 -8.99
CA ARG A 92 -0.51 -10.82 -8.56
C ARG A 92 0.16 -10.13 -9.73
N ARG A 93 -0.33 -8.95 -10.09
CA ARG A 93 0.18 -8.09 -11.16
C ARG A 93 0.70 -6.81 -10.53
N ALA A 94 1.92 -6.84 -10.06
CA ALA A 94 2.49 -5.80 -9.23
C ALA A 94 3.83 -5.29 -9.76
N LYS A 95 4.17 -4.04 -9.38
CA LYS A 95 5.40 -3.38 -9.81
C LYS A 95 5.97 -2.58 -8.63
N SER A 96 7.06 -3.09 -8.03
CA SER A 96 7.73 -2.40 -6.93
C SER A 96 8.17 -1.00 -7.33
N GLY A 97 7.95 -0.02 -6.44
CA GLY A 97 8.25 1.38 -6.68
C GLY A 97 7.21 2.13 -7.53
N ALA A 98 6.14 1.46 -7.99
CA ALA A 98 5.11 2.10 -8.81
C ALA A 98 4.31 3.14 -8.02
N VAL A 99 4.16 4.34 -8.56
CA VAL A 99 3.20 5.34 -8.09
C VAL A 99 1.79 5.02 -8.62
N ALA A 100 0.78 5.70 -8.10
CA ALA A 100 -0.61 5.42 -8.45
C ALA A 100 -0.88 5.47 -9.96
N GLN A 101 -0.30 6.46 -10.66
CA GLN A 101 -0.38 6.54 -12.13
C GLN A 101 0.17 5.30 -12.82
N ASP A 102 1.31 4.80 -12.36
CA ASP A 102 1.98 3.65 -12.94
C ASP A 102 1.19 2.35 -12.70
N VAL A 103 0.67 2.15 -11.48
CA VAL A 103 -0.24 1.02 -11.19
C VAL A 103 -1.49 1.09 -12.09
N TYR A 104 -2.09 2.26 -12.24
CA TYR A 104 -3.24 2.43 -13.12
C TYR A 104 -2.90 2.07 -14.56
N GLN A 105 -1.90 2.72 -15.16
CA GLN A 105 -1.60 2.60 -16.59
C GLN A 105 -0.98 1.26 -16.96
N ASN A 106 0.03 0.84 -16.21
CA ASN A 106 0.88 -0.28 -16.56
C ASN A 106 0.46 -1.62 -15.93
N LYS A 107 -0.47 -1.59 -14.95
CA LYS A 107 -1.01 -2.81 -14.35
C LYS A 107 -2.50 -2.96 -14.65
N ILE A 108 -3.34 -2.03 -14.20
CA ILE A 108 -4.80 -2.19 -14.35
C ILE A 108 -5.19 -2.13 -15.84
N VAL A 109 -4.73 -1.10 -16.56
CA VAL A 109 -5.11 -0.90 -17.98
C VAL A 109 -4.39 -1.87 -18.90
N ALA A 110 -3.06 -1.91 -18.83
CA ALA A 110 -2.25 -2.71 -19.76
C ALA A 110 -2.47 -4.22 -19.58
N GLU A 111 -2.76 -4.66 -18.37
CA GLU A 111 -2.89 -6.08 -18.02
C GLU A 111 -4.34 -6.50 -17.75
N ARG A 112 -5.31 -5.81 -18.34
CA ARG A 112 -6.75 -6.04 -18.14
C ARG A 112 -7.21 -7.46 -18.46
N SER A 113 -6.52 -8.18 -19.34
CA SER A 113 -6.89 -9.54 -19.73
C SER A 113 -7.02 -10.50 -18.56
N TYR A 114 -6.31 -10.25 -17.47
CA TYR A 114 -6.41 -11.08 -16.26
C TYR A 114 -7.77 -10.93 -15.58
N MET A 115 -8.28 -9.70 -15.44
CA MET A 115 -9.60 -9.48 -14.83
C MET A 115 -10.77 -9.82 -15.76
N GLN A 116 -10.52 -9.92 -17.07
CA GLN A 116 -11.52 -10.32 -18.08
C GLN A 116 -11.70 -11.82 -18.19
N ALA A 117 -10.89 -12.64 -17.52
CA ALA A 117 -11.02 -14.08 -17.57
C ALA A 117 -12.32 -14.55 -16.90
N ALA A 118 -13.03 -15.50 -17.51
CA ALA A 118 -14.32 -16.00 -17.03
C ALA A 118 -14.26 -16.66 -15.64
N SER A 119 -13.08 -17.12 -15.21
CA SER A 119 -12.83 -17.65 -13.86
C SER A 119 -12.67 -16.59 -12.79
N THR A 120 -12.47 -15.30 -13.16
CA THR A 120 -12.26 -14.21 -12.21
C THR A 120 -13.51 -13.93 -11.40
N ARG A 121 -13.36 -13.96 -10.07
CA ARG A 121 -14.42 -13.67 -9.11
C ARG A 121 -14.13 -12.48 -8.24
N VAL A 122 -12.85 -12.20 -8.00
CA VAL A 122 -12.40 -11.07 -7.17
C VAL A 122 -11.35 -10.29 -7.93
N VAL A 123 -11.49 -8.97 -7.92
CA VAL A 123 -10.46 -8.02 -8.34
C VAL A 123 -10.13 -7.12 -7.18
N THR A 124 -8.88 -7.12 -6.77
CA THR A 124 -8.39 -6.25 -5.71
C THR A 124 -7.22 -5.41 -6.21
N PHE A 125 -7.06 -4.22 -5.64
CA PHE A 125 -5.88 -3.41 -5.94
C PHE A 125 -5.47 -2.56 -4.75
N GLU A 126 -4.22 -2.14 -4.78
CA GLU A 126 -3.59 -1.19 -3.87
C GLU A 126 -2.67 -0.30 -4.69
N MET A 127 -2.61 0.99 -4.35
CA MET A 127 -1.72 1.98 -4.96
C MET A 127 -1.57 3.18 -4.02
N CYS A 128 -0.75 4.15 -4.38
CA CYS A 128 -0.49 5.40 -3.66
C CYS A 128 0.61 5.32 -2.59
N GLY A 129 1.05 4.12 -2.18
CA GLY A 129 2.12 3.99 -1.20
C GLY A 129 3.37 4.77 -1.61
N ASN A 130 3.80 4.62 -2.85
CA ASN A 130 4.99 5.32 -3.37
C ASN A 130 4.78 6.82 -3.61
N ASP A 131 3.56 7.28 -3.93
CA ASP A 131 3.23 8.71 -3.98
C ASP A 131 3.47 9.34 -2.60
N GLY A 132 2.97 8.69 -1.55
CA GLY A 132 3.14 9.11 -0.17
C GLY A 132 4.61 9.09 0.28
N LEU A 133 5.36 8.02 -0.01
CA LEU A 133 6.76 7.87 0.38
C LEU A 133 7.67 8.91 -0.31
N GLN A 134 7.45 9.18 -1.60
CA GLN A 134 8.20 10.19 -2.34
C GLN A 134 7.91 11.60 -1.81
N ALA A 135 6.64 11.92 -1.57
CA ALA A 135 6.23 13.18 -0.99
C ALA A 135 6.78 13.36 0.44
N ARG A 136 6.75 12.30 1.26
CA ARG A 136 7.36 12.25 2.59
C ARG A 136 8.86 12.58 2.53
N SER A 137 9.59 11.89 1.68
CA SER A 137 11.03 12.12 1.50
C SER A 137 11.32 13.55 1.05
N SER A 138 10.58 14.04 0.08
CA SER A 138 10.70 15.40 -0.45
C SER A 138 10.37 16.46 0.60
N PHE A 139 9.32 16.26 1.41
CA PHE A 139 8.96 17.19 2.48
C PHE A 139 9.99 17.17 3.62
N LYS A 140 10.46 15.98 4.00
CA LYS A 140 11.43 15.81 5.10
C LYS A 140 12.77 16.50 4.83
N SER A 141 13.17 16.65 3.58
CA SER A 141 14.42 17.30 3.16
C SER A 141 14.33 18.83 3.07
N GLN A 142 13.13 19.41 3.25
CA GLN A 142 12.96 20.87 3.12
C GLN A 142 13.63 21.66 4.24
N THR A 143 14.14 22.81 3.87
CA THR A 143 14.66 23.85 4.79
C THR A 143 13.98 25.18 4.49
N GLY A 144 14.14 26.18 5.34
CA GLY A 144 13.49 27.48 5.16
C GLY A 144 11.98 27.41 5.41
N THR A 145 11.15 27.86 4.48
CA THR A 145 9.69 27.80 4.58
C THR A 145 9.17 26.46 4.08
N CYS A 146 8.31 25.80 4.87
CA CYS A 146 7.70 24.54 4.47
C CYS A 146 6.79 24.70 3.25
N ASN A 147 6.98 23.88 2.23
CA ASN A 147 6.09 23.76 1.09
C ASN A 147 5.23 22.49 1.22
N TYR A 148 3.99 22.66 1.63
CA TYR A 148 3.02 21.56 1.77
C TYR A 148 2.49 21.05 0.44
N GLY A 149 2.68 21.80 -0.65
CA GLY A 149 2.18 21.43 -1.98
C GLY A 149 2.68 20.07 -2.46
N VAL A 150 3.83 19.61 -2.00
CA VAL A 150 4.34 18.27 -2.34
C VAL A 150 3.47 17.14 -1.76
N LEU A 151 2.92 17.36 -0.56
CA LEU A 151 2.01 16.40 0.08
C LEU A 151 0.62 16.45 -0.58
N ASP A 152 0.12 17.65 -0.85
CA ASP A 152 -1.18 17.83 -1.51
C ASP A 152 -1.16 17.28 -2.95
N ALA A 153 -0.05 17.41 -3.68
CA ALA A 153 0.12 16.83 -5.00
C ALA A 153 0.03 15.30 -4.95
N ALA A 154 0.67 14.65 -3.97
CA ALA A 154 0.58 13.20 -3.78
C ALA A 154 -0.85 12.75 -3.43
N VAL A 155 -1.56 13.48 -2.58
CA VAL A 155 -2.97 13.21 -2.27
C VAL A 155 -3.84 13.30 -3.52
N ASN A 156 -3.66 14.35 -4.33
CA ASN A 156 -4.43 14.54 -5.56
C ASN A 156 -4.13 13.47 -6.61
N SER A 157 -2.85 13.11 -6.79
CA SER A 157 -2.44 12.00 -7.67
C SER A 157 -3.13 10.70 -7.27
N CYS A 158 -3.02 10.34 -5.98
CA CYS A 158 -3.66 9.17 -5.43
C CYS A 158 -5.17 9.12 -5.73
N ARG A 159 -5.90 10.16 -5.36
CA ARG A 159 -7.36 10.24 -5.58
C ARG A 159 -7.75 10.11 -7.05
N THR A 160 -7.00 10.77 -7.92
CA THR A 160 -7.24 10.75 -9.37
C THR A 160 -7.11 9.34 -9.92
N TYR A 161 -6.00 8.67 -9.64
CA TYR A 161 -5.72 7.37 -10.25
C TYR A 161 -6.46 6.21 -9.57
N VAL A 162 -6.77 6.30 -8.28
CA VAL A 162 -7.68 5.37 -7.61
C VAL A 162 -9.07 5.41 -8.24
N ALA A 163 -9.63 6.60 -8.42
CA ALA A 163 -10.94 6.75 -9.04
C ALA A 163 -10.95 6.25 -10.49
N ALA A 164 -9.92 6.58 -11.28
CA ALA A 164 -9.77 6.10 -12.65
C ALA A 164 -9.61 4.57 -12.72
N GLY A 165 -8.84 3.99 -11.79
CA GLY A 165 -8.68 2.54 -11.68
C GLY A 165 -9.98 1.82 -11.40
N MET A 166 -10.79 2.33 -10.48
CA MET A 166 -12.12 1.79 -10.17
C MET A 166 -13.07 1.85 -11.37
N ASP A 167 -13.11 3.01 -12.06
CA ASP A 167 -13.95 3.16 -13.26
C ASP A 167 -13.52 2.17 -14.35
N TYR A 168 -12.22 2.03 -14.56
CA TYR A 168 -11.70 1.10 -15.55
C TYR A 168 -12.00 -0.36 -15.22
N ILE A 169 -11.84 -0.76 -13.95
CA ILE A 169 -12.18 -2.11 -13.48
C ILE A 169 -13.70 -2.36 -13.64
N ASN A 170 -14.55 -1.38 -13.32
CA ASN A 170 -16.00 -1.50 -13.49
C ASN A 170 -16.40 -1.75 -14.92
N LEU A 171 -15.71 -1.13 -15.88
CA LEU A 171 -15.99 -1.27 -17.32
C LEU A 171 -15.42 -2.56 -17.92
N ASN A 172 -14.35 -3.11 -17.33
CA ASN A 172 -13.57 -4.16 -17.99
C ASN A 172 -13.52 -5.50 -17.25
N ALA A 173 -13.84 -5.55 -15.95
CA ALA A 173 -13.88 -6.81 -15.22
C ALA A 173 -14.95 -7.75 -15.79
N HIS A 174 -14.64 -9.06 -15.79
CA HIS A 174 -15.60 -10.04 -16.29
C HIS A 174 -16.93 -9.97 -15.50
N PRO A 175 -18.10 -10.16 -16.14
CA PRO A 175 -19.40 -10.10 -15.44
C PRO A 175 -19.54 -11.09 -14.26
N ASN A 176 -18.75 -12.15 -14.25
CA ASN A 176 -18.69 -13.09 -13.12
C ASN A 176 -17.97 -12.53 -11.89
N THR A 177 -17.35 -11.34 -11.96
CA THR A 177 -16.67 -10.73 -10.82
C THR A 177 -17.69 -10.36 -9.75
N ARG A 178 -17.57 -11.02 -8.59
CA ARG A 178 -18.48 -10.85 -7.45
C ARG A 178 -18.04 -9.76 -6.47
N LEU A 179 -16.75 -9.51 -6.43
CA LEU A 179 -16.16 -8.59 -5.46
C LEU A 179 -15.07 -7.75 -6.11
N LYS A 180 -15.10 -6.46 -5.80
CA LYS A 180 -14.05 -5.49 -6.15
C LYS A 180 -13.63 -4.77 -4.88
N VAL A 181 -12.33 -4.78 -4.57
CA VAL A 181 -11.80 -4.25 -3.32
C VAL A 181 -10.61 -3.35 -3.58
N VAL A 182 -10.54 -2.21 -2.93
CA VAL A 182 -9.33 -1.42 -2.78
C VAL A 182 -8.79 -1.58 -1.35
N SER A 183 -7.48 -1.76 -1.19
CA SER A 183 -6.83 -1.66 0.11
C SER A 183 -6.34 -0.26 0.33
N ASN A 184 -6.69 0.36 1.45
CA ASN A 184 -6.14 1.65 1.83
C ASN A 184 -4.74 1.51 2.43
N LEU A 185 -4.08 2.62 2.75
CA LEU A 185 -2.67 2.70 3.12
C LEU A 185 -2.50 2.69 4.63
N TYR A 186 -1.57 1.89 5.14
CA TYR A 186 -1.02 2.05 6.49
C TYR A 186 0.08 3.13 6.51
N TYR A 187 0.57 3.49 7.69
CA TYR A 187 1.63 4.48 7.86
C TYR A 187 2.91 3.83 8.42
N PRO A 188 3.83 3.36 7.54
CA PRO A 188 4.98 2.57 7.98
C PRO A 188 5.99 3.36 8.82
N GLY A 189 6.27 4.60 8.48
CA GLY A 189 7.24 5.45 9.17
C GLY A 189 6.71 6.19 10.40
N TYR A 190 5.60 5.79 10.98
CA TYR A 190 4.91 6.53 12.03
C TYR A 190 5.79 6.93 13.22
N ASN A 191 6.60 6.00 13.73
CA ASN A 191 7.48 6.27 14.86
C ASN A 191 8.69 7.11 14.48
N ALA A 192 9.31 6.80 13.35
CA ALA A 192 10.50 7.48 12.85
C ALA A 192 10.24 8.95 12.49
N ASP A 193 9.01 9.29 12.15
CA ASP A 193 8.60 10.63 11.77
C ASP A 193 8.14 11.51 12.94
N ASN A 194 8.17 10.99 14.18
CA ASN A 194 7.88 11.80 15.34
C ASN A 194 9.05 12.75 15.68
N VAL A 195 9.41 13.56 14.72
CA VAL A 195 10.50 14.53 14.80
C VAL A 195 10.08 15.86 14.20
N GLN A 196 10.78 16.93 14.58
CA GLN A 196 10.53 18.26 14.04
C GLN A 196 11.16 18.41 12.66
N SER A 197 10.47 19.12 11.77
CA SER A 197 10.98 19.48 10.45
C SER A 197 12.17 20.44 10.54
N SER A 198 12.98 20.47 9.50
CA SER A 198 14.00 21.51 9.30
C SER A 198 13.42 22.79 8.65
N CYS A 199 12.24 22.70 8.05
CA CYS A 199 11.52 23.86 7.54
C CYS A 199 10.57 24.45 8.60
N ARG A 200 10.11 25.67 8.38
CA ARG A 200 9.20 26.40 9.26
C ARG A 200 7.88 26.68 8.55
N ASP A 201 6.79 26.53 9.25
CA ASP A 201 5.47 26.92 8.77
C ASP A 201 5.42 28.43 8.52
N ALA A 202 4.91 28.85 7.36
CA ALA A 202 4.88 30.25 6.93
C ALA A 202 4.04 31.15 7.83
N SER A 203 2.99 30.60 8.44
CA SER A 203 2.05 31.37 9.26
C SER A 203 2.52 31.55 10.71
N SER A 204 3.10 30.50 11.28
CA SER A 204 3.51 30.47 12.68
C SER A 204 5.01 30.73 12.90
N GLY A 205 5.83 30.59 11.85
CA GLY A 205 7.29 30.64 11.96
C GLY A 205 7.91 29.46 12.72
N GLN A 206 7.10 28.48 13.15
CA GLN A 206 7.54 27.33 13.93
C GLN A 206 7.85 26.13 13.05
N THR A 207 8.72 25.23 13.52
CA THR A 207 8.89 23.91 12.94
C THR A 207 7.60 23.11 13.11
N VAL A 208 7.39 22.12 12.25
CA VAL A 208 6.21 21.24 12.30
C VAL A 208 6.62 19.82 12.61
N ASN A 209 5.79 19.08 13.33
CA ASN A 209 6.01 17.67 13.54
C ASN A 209 5.73 16.92 12.24
N LEU A 210 6.73 16.17 11.73
CA LEU A 210 6.62 15.48 10.44
C LEU A 210 5.53 14.41 10.45
N ARG A 211 5.44 13.64 11.53
CA ARG A 211 4.42 12.61 11.69
C ARG A 211 3.02 13.19 11.54
N ASP A 212 2.75 14.34 12.15
CA ASP A 212 1.43 14.96 12.08
C ASP A 212 1.06 15.39 10.66
N ARG A 213 2.04 15.84 9.89
CA ARG A 213 1.83 16.23 8.49
C ARG A 213 1.61 15.03 7.58
N PHE A 214 2.44 13.99 7.72
CA PHE A 214 2.27 12.77 6.92
C PHE A 214 1.03 11.99 7.30
N LEU A 215 0.70 11.92 8.58
CA LEU A 215 -0.55 11.30 9.02
C LEU A 215 -1.77 11.98 8.38
N THR A 216 -1.76 13.30 8.32
CA THR A 216 -2.82 14.05 7.65
C THR A 216 -2.88 13.73 6.15
N ALA A 217 -1.75 13.64 5.46
CA ALA A 217 -1.71 13.29 4.05
C ALA A 217 -2.20 11.85 3.80
N ILE A 218 -1.72 10.88 4.58
CA ILE A 218 -2.18 9.48 4.51
C ILE A 218 -3.68 9.38 4.78
N ALA A 219 -4.19 10.07 5.81
CA ALA A 219 -5.61 10.06 6.11
C ALA A 219 -6.45 10.68 4.97
N LYS A 220 -5.98 11.75 4.33
CA LYS A 220 -6.64 12.32 3.13
C LYS A 220 -6.66 11.32 1.96
N MET A 221 -5.55 10.60 1.71
CA MET A 221 -5.52 9.56 0.67
C MET A 221 -6.52 8.45 1.01
N ASN A 222 -6.48 7.93 2.23
CA ASN A 222 -7.34 6.84 2.68
C ASN A 222 -8.83 7.20 2.63
N PHE A 223 -9.19 8.41 3.06
CA PHE A 223 -10.56 8.91 2.88
C PHE A 223 -10.95 8.89 1.41
N GLY A 224 -10.12 9.46 0.53
CA GLY A 224 -10.40 9.50 -0.90
C GLY A 224 -10.53 8.12 -1.53
N MET A 225 -9.72 7.15 -1.12
CA MET A 225 -9.80 5.76 -1.57
C MET A 225 -11.12 5.10 -1.14
N CYS A 226 -11.46 5.18 0.14
CA CYS A 226 -12.65 4.53 0.68
C CYS A 226 -13.95 5.22 0.24
N ASP A 227 -13.97 6.55 0.15
CA ASP A 227 -15.15 7.27 -0.34
C ASP A 227 -15.39 7.03 -1.83
N SER A 228 -14.32 6.99 -2.65
CA SER A 228 -14.41 6.56 -4.06
C SER A 228 -14.91 5.12 -4.19
N ALA A 229 -14.44 4.22 -3.32
CA ALA A 229 -14.90 2.84 -3.29
C ALA A 229 -16.41 2.76 -3.04
N ARG A 230 -16.89 3.45 -2.02
CA ARG A 230 -18.32 3.56 -1.71
C ARG A 230 -19.13 4.07 -2.90
N GLN A 231 -18.66 5.14 -3.55
CA GLN A 231 -19.37 5.75 -4.68
C GLN A 231 -19.40 4.85 -5.93
N LYS A 232 -18.38 4.02 -6.12
CA LYS A 232 -18.19 3.21 -7.34
C LYS A 232 -18.52 1.72 -7.14
N GLY A 233 -19.09 1.33 -6.01
CA GLY A 233 -19.50 -0.04 -5.73
C GLY A 233 -18.33 -0.99 -5.43
N PHE A 234 -17.24 -0.45 -4.91
CA PHE A 234 -16.13 -1.21 -4.35
C PHE A 234 -16.26 -1.33 -2.84
N GLN A 235 -15.61 -2.33 -2.28
CA GLN A 235 -15.30 -2.39 -0.86
C GLN A 235 -13.95 -1.70 -0.61
N CYS A 236 -13.77 -1.16 0.59
CA CYS A 236 -12.50 -0.59 1.03
C CYS A 236 -11.95 -1.43 2.19
N ALA A 237 -10.91 -2.21 1.92
CA ALA A 237 -10.20 -2.94 2.96
C ALA A 237 -9.37 -1.96 3.79
N ASP A 238 -9.73 -1.81 5.06
CA ASP A 238 -9.14 -0.81 5.94
C ASP A 238 -7.83 -1.32 6.58
N SER A 239 -6.78 -1.43 5.76
CA SER A 239 -5.44 -1.80 6.21
C SER A 239 -4.87 -0.78 7.20
N PHE A 240 -5.25 0.50 7.07
CA PHE A 240 -4.85 1.54 8.01
C PHE A 240 -5.31 1.24 9.43
N ALA A 241 -6.59 0.99 9.60
CA ALA A 241 -7.16 0.65 10.89
C ALA A 241 -6.57 -0.64 11.46
N GLN A 242 -6.34 -1.64 10.60
CA GLN A 242 -5.75 -2.92 11.01
C GLN A 242 -4.31 -2.78 11.53
N TYR A 243 -3.51 -1.92 10.92
CA TYR A 243 -2.13 -1.71 11.35
C TYR A 243 -2.02 -0.76 12.54
N MET A 244 -2.70 0.39 12.44
CA MET A 244 -2.53 1.46 13.42
C MET A 244 -3.32 1.23 14.70
N GLY A 245 -4.35 0.42 14.65
CA GLY A 245 -5.24 0.15 15.78
C GLY A 245 -5.13 -1.25 16.37
N ALA A 246 -4.16 -2.06 15.95
CA ALA A 246 -4.08 -3.47 16.34
C ALA A 246 -3.86 -3.72 17.83
N ASP A 247 -3.39 -2.75 18.59
CA ASP A 247 -3.24 -2.85 20.06
C ASP A 247 -4.57 -2.86 20.82
N TYR A 248 -5.67 -2.53 20.17
CA TYR A 248 -6.97 -2.33 20.78
C TYR A 248 -7.94 -3.47 20.53
N ASP A 249 -7.42 -4.65 20.30
CA ASP A 249 -8.17 -5.89 20.36
C ASP A 249 -8.20 -6.39 21.81
N SER A 250 -9.03 -5.78 22.64
CA SER A 250 -9.09 -6.06 24.07
C SER A 250 -9.76 -7.40 24.38
N ASN A 251 -10.61 -7.89 23.49
CA ASN A 251 -11.32 -9.15 23.66
C ASN A 251 -10.65 -10.33 22.92
N GLY A 252 -9.57 -10.09 22.18
CA GLY A 252 -8.79 -11.10 21.47
C GLY A 252 -9.51 -11.75 20.28
N ASP A 253 -10.53 -11.09 19.73
CA ASP A 253 -11.28 -11.63 18.60
C ASP A 253 -10.66 -11.28 17.24
N GLY A 254 -9.58 -10.52 17.25
CA GLY A 254 -8.84 -10.08 16.08
C GLY A 254 -9.49 -8.93 15.31
N VAL A 255 -10.57 -8.39 15.84
CA VAL A 255 -11.18 -7.16 15.35
C VAL A 255 -10.66 -6.01 16.19
N ILE A 256 -10.39 -4.87 15.56
CA ILE A 256 -10.07 -3.66 16.32
C ILE A 256 -11.32 -3.25 17.09
N ASP A 257 -11.23 -3.23 18.42
CA ASP A 257 -12.35 -2.80 19.28
C ASP A 257 -12.65 -1.32 19.10
N SER A 258 -11.66 -0.53 18.75
CA SER A 258 -11.85 0.88 18.45
C SER A 258 -12.14 1.09 16.97
N ASP A 259 -13.35 1.46 16.64
CA ASP A 259 -13.72 1.92 15.31
C ASP A 259 -13.18 3.33 14.99
N ALA A 260 -12.41 3.91 15.90
CA ALA A 260 -11.92 5.28 15.76
C ALA A 260 -11.04 5.50 14.52
N LEU A 261 -10.39 4.47 14.01
CA LEU A 261 -9.54 4.57 12.82
C LEU A 261 -10.22 4.10 11.53
N ARG A 262 -11.35 3.40 11.63
CA ARG A 262 -12.04 2.88 10.45
C ARG A 262 -12.72 3.99 9.68
N TYR A 263 -12.72 3.86 8.36
CA TYR A 263 -13.60 4.67 7.52
C TYR A 263 -15.06 4.32 7.80
N VAL A 264 -15.87 5.34 8.04
CA VAL A 264 -17.32 5.21 8.20
C VAL A 264 -18.01 5.68 6.91
N SER A 265 -18.78 4.80 6.30
CA SER A 265 -19.45 5.09 5.03
C SER A 265 -20.33 6.34 5.13
N GLY A 266 -20.08 7.33 4.29
CA GLY A 266 -20.83 8.58 4.22
C GLY A 266 -20.38 9.67 5.22
N GLU A 267 -19.35 9.43 6.02
CA GLU A 267 -18.76 10.50 6.83
C GLU A 267 -18.07 11.56 5.97
N SER A 268 -17.94 12.77 6.48
CA SER A 268 -17.16 13.82 5.80
C SER A 268 -15.67 13.60 5.98
N GLU A 269 -14.87 14.10 5.02
CA GLU A 269 -13.41 14.07 5.12
C GLU A 269 -12.93 14.74 6.40
N ALA A 270 -13.49 15.89 6.76
CA ALA A 270 -13.11 16.60 7.97
C ALA A 270 -13.36 15.77 9.24
N SER A 271 -14.47 15.03 9.30
CA SER A 271 -14.78 14.12 10.42
C SER A 271 -13.77 12.98 10.50
N TYR A 272 -13.50 12.30 9.38
CA TYR A 272 -12.52 11.23 9.31
C TYR A 272 -11.12 11.70 9.73
N LEU A 273 -10.65 12.82 9.17
CA LEU A 273 -9.34 13.39 9.50
C LEU A 273 -9.22 13.74 10.98
N ASN A 274 -10.21 14.44 11.53
CA ASN A 274 -10.19 14.82 12.94
C ASN A 274 -10.13 13.58 13.83
N ARG A 275 -11.01 12.62 13.59
CA ARG A 275 -11.11 11.40 14.37
C ARG A 275 -9.84 10.57 14.33
N THR A 276 -9.30 10.32 13.14
CA THR A 276 -8.09 9.48 12.97
C THR A 276 -6.85 10.16 13.49
N THR A 277 -6.63 11.45 13.21
CA THR A 277 -5.41 12.14 13.64
C THR A 277 -5.41 12.39 15.16
N VAL A 278 -6.53 12.76 15.75
CA VAL A 278 -6.63 12.95 17.21
C VAL A 278 -6.41 11.64 17.96
N THR A 279 -7.06 10.56 17.53
CA THR A 279 -6.93 9.25 18.15
C THR A 279 -5.48 8.76 18.14
N LEU A 280 -4.81 8.84 16.98
CA LEU A 280 -3.42 8.39 16.87
C LEU A 280 -2.45 9.24 17.68
N ARG A 281 -2.66 10.56 17.78
CA ARG A 281 -1.81 11.40 18.61
C ARG A 281 -1.94 11.14 20.09
N SER A 282 -3.15 10.81 20.55
CA SER A 282 -3.43 10.73 21.98
C SER A 282 -3.17 9.37 22.59
N THR A 283 -3.49 8.28 21.87
CA THR A 283 -3.56 6.97 22.50
C THR A 283 -3.14 5.79 21.67
N LEU A 284 -3.46 5.77 20.39
CA LEU A 284 -3.11 4.63 19.54
C LEU A 284 -1.66 4.74 19.10
N ARG A 285 -0.99 3.65 19.05
CA ARG A 285 0.27 3.52 19.07
C ARG A 285 1.01 2.81 18.22
N ASP A 286 1.97 3.12 18.19
CA ASP A 286 3.19 2.80 17.55
C ASP A 286 3.70 1.41 17.85
N ALA A 287 3.21 0.80 18.87
CA ALA A 287 3.69 -0.52 19.28
C ALA A 287 3.51 -1.58 18.20
N ASN A 288 2.46 -1.48 17.42
CA ASN A 288 2.07 -2.48 16.44
C ASN A 288 2.46 -2.17 15.00
N THR A 289 3.04 -1.01 14.76
CA THR A 289 3.68 -0.67 13.50
C THR A 289 5.20 -0.79 13.58
N LYS A 290 5.68 -1.65 14.48
CA LYS A 290 7.11 -1.86 14.67
C LYS A 290 7.74 -2.63 13.54
N PHE A 291 9.05 -2.46 13.44
CA PHE A 291 9.91 -3.41 12.77
C PHE A 291 9.83 -4.78 13.41
N VAL A 292 10.15 -5.80 12.63
CA VAL A 292 10.31 -7.16 13.17
C VAL A 292 11.32 -7.16 14.30
N THR A 293 10.88 -7.57 15.50
CA THR A 293 11.74 -7.79 16.64
C THR A 293 11.38 -9.11 17.33
N SER A 294 12.35 -9.75 17.94
CA SER A 294 12.12 -11.02 18.65
C SER A 294 11.20 -10.90 19.87
N SER A 295 10.99 -9.68 20.36
CA SER A 295 10.17 -9.40 21.54
C SER A 295 8.79 -8.87 21.23
N SER A 296 8.47 -8.63 19.94
CA SER A 296 7.17 -8.09 19.54
C SER A 296 6.14 -9.21 19.36
N SER A 297 4.93 -8.97 19.83
CA SER A 297 3.77 -9.82 19.52
C SER A 297 3.24 -9.57 18.12
N TYR A 298 3.49 -8.36 17.57
CA TYR A 298 3.04 -7.89 16.29
C TYR A 298 4.21 -7.32 15.50
N ASP A 299 4.62 -8.02 14.47
CA ASP A 299 5.75 -7.66 13.62
C ASP A 299 5.24 -7.30 12.22
N TYR A 300 4.63 -6.10 12.07
CA TYR A 300 3.96 -5.76 10.82
C TYR A 300 4.86 -5.19 9.74
N ILE A 301 5.95 -4.54 10.14
CA ILE A 301 6.84 -3.83 9.21
C ILE A 301 8.22 -4.47 9.21
N GLN A 302 8.77 -4.70 8.03
CA GLN A 302 10.14 -5.17 7.84
C GLN A 302 11.16 -4.12 8.31
N SER A 303 12.43 -4.52 8.42
CA SER A 303 13.53 -3.65 8.83
C SER A 303 13.82 -2.49 7.86
N ASP A 304 13.19 -2.48 6.70
CA ASP A 304 13.28 -1.39 5.71
C ASP A 304 12.31 -0.22 6.00
N ASP A 305 11.60 -0.26 7.12
CA ASP A 305 10.64 0.77 7.57
C ASP A 305 9.50 1.04 6.58
N THR A 306 9.18 0.09 5.73
CA THR A 306 8.20 0.30 4.66
C THR A 306 7.30 -0.90 4.40
N HIS A 307 7.89 -2.08 4.16
CA HIS A 307 7.15 -3.23 3.66
C HIS A 307 6.60 -4.12 4.76
N PRO A 308 5.45 -4.75 4.52
CA PRO A 308 4.87 -5.69 5.48
C PRO A 308 5.74 -6.93 5.67
N THR A 309 5.78 -7.42 6.89
CA THR A 309 6.35 -8.74 7.21
C THR A 309 5.47 -9.87 6.67
N TYR A 310 6.05 -11.05 6.48
CA TYR A 310 5.38 -12.20 5.86
C TYR A 310 5.80 -13.53 6.48
N THR A 311 5.00 -14.57 6.21
CA THR A 311 5.29 -15.96 6.55
C THR A 311 5.48 -16.81 5.29
N GLY A 312 5.84 -18.07 5.46
CA GLY A 312 5.81 -19.08 4.40
C GLY A 312 6.87 -18.94 3.31
N GLY A 313 7.91 -18.13 3.56
CA GLY A 313 9.04 -17.99 2.65
C GLY A 313 8.73 -17.15 1.39
N THR A 314 9.63 -17.27 0.41
CA THR A 314 9.58 -16.48 -0.83
C THR A 314 9.42 -17.34 -2.05
N VAL A 315 9.02 -16.71 -3.15
CA VAL A 315 8.98 -17.29 -4.51
C VAL A 315 9.71 -16.36 -5.47
N SER A 316 10.21 -16.89 -6.55
CA SER A 316 10.86 -16.06 -7.58
C SER A 316 9.88 -15.08 -8.19
N ALA A 317 10.29 -13.85 -8.37
CA ALA A 317 9.55 -12.88 -9.18
C ALA A 317 9.44 -13.42 -10.62
N GLY A 318 8.27 -13.28 -11.23
CA GLY A 318 7.98 -13.88 -12.52
C GLY A 318 7.53 -15.35 -12.47
N LEU A 319 7.44 -15.95 -11.28
CA LEU A 319 6.89 -17.30 -11.13
C LEU A 319 5.45 -17.36 -11.67
N TRP A 320 5.19 -18.37 -12.50
CA TRP A 320 3.89 -18.63 -13.07
C TRP A 320 3.45 -20.07 -12.80
N GLY A 321 2.26 -20.25 -12.25
CA GLY A 321 1.71 -21.57 -11.95
C GLY A 321 2.24 -22.24 -10.68
N GLY A 322 2.81 -21.46 -9.73
CA GLY A 322 3.13 -22.00 -8.41
C GLY A 322 1.87 -22.42 -7.65
N SER A 323 2.00 -23.37 -6.71
CA SER A 323 0.86 -23.87 -5.94
C SER A 323 1.24 -24.36 -4.54
N THR A 324 0.22 -24.59 -3.70
CA THR A 324 0.38 -25.23 -2.39
C THR A 324 0.58 -26.74 -2.49
N GLY A 325 0.35 -27.35 -3.66
CA GLY A 325 0.54 -28.78 -3.88
C GLY A 325 -0.50 -29.67 -3.18
N ASN A 326 -1.78 -29.38 -3.31
CA ASN A 326 -2.89 -30.09 -2.67
C ASN A 326 -2.83 -30.12 -1.13
N GLY A 327 -2.06 -29.23 -0.54
CA GLY A 327 -2.05 -29.01 0.92
C GLY A 327 -3.30 -28.29 1.38
N ALA A 328 -3.71 -28.50 2.63
CA ALA A 328 -4.68 -27.62 3.25
C ALA A 328 -4.11 -26.20 3.30
N PRO A 329 -4.88 -25.15 2.96
CA PRO A 329 -4.45 -23.78 3.14
C PRO A 329 -4.15 -23.54 4.63
N ARG A 330 -3.24 -22.60 4.91
CA ARG A 330 -2.89 -22.22 6.29
C ARG A 330 -4.12 -21.80 7.10
N TYR A 331 -5.09 -21.22 6.41
CA TYR A 331 -6.36 -20.81 6.99
C TYR A 331 -7.44 -21.82 6.62
N THR A 332 -7.86 -22.63 7.59
CA THR A 332 -8.83 -23.71 7.39
C THR A 332 -10.26 -23.28 7.63
N SER A 333 -10.49 -22.18 8.32
CA SER A 333 -11.81 -21.64 8.62
C SER A 333 -11.80 -20.14 8.67
N PHE A 334 -12.82 -19.53 8.10
CA PHE A 334 -13.14 -18.13 8.29
C PHE A 334 -14.18 -18.03 9.40
N THR A 335 -13.75 -17.64 10.58
CA THR A 335 -14.66 -17.46 11.72
C THR A 335 -14.95 -15.98 11.91
N GLY A 336 -15.92 -15.48 11.18
CA GLY A 336 -16.68 -14.25 11.39
C GLY A 336 -16.01 -13.12 12.15
N GLY A 337 -14.88 -12.61 11.67
CA GLY A 337 -14.22 -11.46 12.27
C GLY A 337 -13.12 -11.77 13.29
N LYS A 338 -12.91 -13.04 13.68
CA LYS A 338 -11.82 -13.37 14.60
C LYS A 338 -10.48 -13.40 13.88
N SER A 339 -9.52 -12.65 14.40
CA SER A 339 -8.15 -12.70 13.91
C SER A 339 -7.51 -14.02 14.32
N PRO A 340 -6.99 -14.78 13.39
CA PRO A 340 -6.18 -15.94 13.73
C PRO A 340 -4.93 -15.50 14.51
N ILE A 341 -4.43 -16.38 15.37
CA ILE A 341 -3.23 -16.13 16.17
C ILE A 341 -1.97 -15.84 15.33
N TRP A 342 -2.02 -16.16 14.03
CA TRP A 342 -0.95 -15.90 13.06
C TRP A 342 -0.99 -14.50 12.42
N ASN A 343 -1.97 -13.67 12.75
CA ASN A 343 -2.07 -12.27 12.27
C ASN A 343 -1.01 -11.33 12.90
N ARG A 344 0.09 -11.88 13.34
CA ARG A 344 1.23 -11.08 13.81
C ARG A 344 2.05 -10.46 12.68
N TYR A 345 1.88 -10.91 11.45
CA TYR A 345 2.62 -10.44 10.29
C TYR A 345 1.79 -9.48 9.45
N GLY A 346 2.46 -8.48 8.88
CA GLY A 346 1.79 -7.42 8.14
C GLY A 346 0.96 -7.91 6.97
N HIS A 347 1.50 -8.80 6.16
CA HIS A 347 0.75 -9.36 5.03
C HIS A 347 -0.45 -10.22 5.45
N ASP A 348 -0.32 -10.97 6.55
CA ASP A 348 -1.45 -11.73 7.08
C ASP A 348 -2.57 -10.78 7.53
N ARG A 349 -2.20 -9.66 8.18
CA ARG A 349 -3.16 -8.66 8.65
C ARG A 349 -3.88 -7.95 7.49
N MET A 350 -3.14 -7.57 6.45
CA MET A 350 -3.75 -6.98 5.24
C MET A 350 -4.64 -7.98 4.49
N GLY A 351 -4.19 -9.21 4.33
CA GLY A 351 -4.97 -10.26 3.68
C GLY A 351 -6.26 -10.55 4.43
N TRP A 352 -6.22 -10.50 5.76
CA TRP A 352 -7.44 -10.59 6.57
C TRP A 352 -8.37 -9.39 6.33
N ALA A 353 -7.84 -8.16 6.26
CA ALA A 353 -8.65 -6.98 5.96
C ALA A 353 -9.36 -7.07 4.60
N LEU A 354 -8.72 -7.67 3.60
CA LEU A 354 -9.35 -7.97 2.31
C LEU A 354 -10.46 -9.03 2.46
N SER A 355 -10.18 -10.09 3.21
CA SER A 355 -11.02 -11.28 3.30
C SER A 355 -12.36 -11.06 4.00
N VAL A 356 -12.52 -10.02 4.82
CA VAL A 356 -13.78 -9.70 5.51
C VAL A 356 -14.91 -9.40 4.53
N TYR A 357 -14.57 -8.99 3.31
CA TYR A 357 -15.53 -8.69 2.25
C TYR A 357 -15.81 -9.89 1.34
N ASN A 358 -15.11 -11.00 1.50
CA ASN A 358 -15.25 -12.16 0.64
C ASN A 358 -16.70 -12.67 0.61
N PRO A 359 -17.31 -12.84 -0.57
CA PRO A 359 -18.68 -13.28 -0.67
C PRO A 359 -18.85 -14.73 -0.19
N ALA A 360 -20.07 -15.09 0.19
CA ALA A 360 -20.37 -16.43 0.71
C ALA A 360 -20.19 -17.54 -0.34
N GLY A 361 -20.29 -17.20 -1.63
CA GLY A 361 -20.11 -18.14 -2.74
C GLY A 361 -19.51 -17.49 -3.98
N PRO A 362 -18.99 -18.29 -4.92
CA PRO A 362 -18.30 -17.83 -6.12
C PRO A 362 -19.22 -17.22 -7.18
#